data_c3a54b343166a11f2db7b51a3c92402a
#
_entry.id   c3a54b343166a11f2db7b51a3c92402a
#
_cell.length_a   1.000
_cell.length_b   1.000
_cell.length_c   1.000
_cell.angle_alpha   90.00
_cell.angle_beta   90.00
_cell.angle_gamma   90.00
#
_symmetry.space_group_name_H-M   'P 1'
#
loop_
_entity.id
_entity.type
_entity.pdbx_description
1 polymer ?
#
loop_
_entity_poly.entity_id
_entity_poly.type
_entity_poly.pdbx_seq_one_letter_code
_entity_poly.pdbx_strand_id
1 'polypeptide(L)'
;MSMGIGTNAQNPDEGELTRKLEQIACGVWFTSTGRTIPQMFKYQDGEGLIHSITHIQVQKQSEKYYCGIPIQEFCCSTIVENQKYQFRLYYYPQTHCWKISWEGE
;
A
#
# COMPACT_ATOMS: atom_id res chain seq x y z
N MET A 1 -30.29 -1.77 -16.50
CA MET A 1 -29.80 -1.50 -16.19
C MET A 1 -29.28 -1.66 -15.86
N SER A 2 -29.19 -1.84 -15.68
CA SER A 2 -28.53 -1.87 -15.21
C SER A 2 -28.16 -1.83 -14.72
N MET A 3 -28.22 -1.73 -14.72
CA MET A 3 -27.70 -1.54 -14.24
C MET A 3 -27.21 -1.58 -13.45
N GLY A 4 -27.29 -1.50 -13.22
CA GLY A 4 -26.71 -1.36 -12.46
C GLY A 4 -26.20 -1.87 -11.86
N ILE A 5 -26.48 -2.07 -12.07
CA ILE A 5 -25.93 -2.59 -11.71
C ILE A 5 -24.74 -2.86 -11.49
N GLY A 6 -24.83 -3.30 -11.52
CA GLY A 6 -23.66 -4.00 -11.25
C GLY A 6 -22.47 -3.26 -11.21
N THR A 7 -22.62 -2.19 -11.25
CA THR A 7 -21.55 -1.30 -11.22
C THR A 7 -20.64 -1.51 -10.05
N ASN A 8 -21.23 -1.86 -8.94
CA ASN A 8 -20.41 -1.92 -7.74
C ASN A 8 -19.73 -3.23 -7.57
N ALA A 9 -20.02 -4.16 -8.44
CA ALA A 9 -19.37 -5.44 -8.39
C ALA A 9 -17.90 -5.34 -8.80
N GLN A 10 -17.49 -4.23 -9.38
CA GLN A 10 -16.12 -4.08 -9.83
C GLN A 10 -15.12 -4.00 -8.69
N ASN A 11 -15.57 -3.52 -7.53
CA ASN A 11 -14.71 -3.39 -6.36
C ASN A 11 -15.42 -3.99 -5.17
N PRO A 12 -15.51 -5.33 -5.13
CA PRO A 12 -16.15 -5.98 -4.00
C PRO A 12 -15.35 -5.73 -2.73
N ASP A 13 -16.04 -5.76 -1.60
CA ASP A 13 -15.37 -5.61 -0.32
C ASP A 13 -14.57 -6.87 -0.03
N GLU A 14 -13.31 -6.68 0.38
CA GLU A 14 -12.42 -7.78 0.68
C GLU A 14 -12.62 -8.34 2.08
N GLY A 15 -13.44 -7.69 2.88
CA GLY A 15 -13.61 -8.07 4.26
C GLY A 15 -12.50 -7.50 5.12
N GLU A 16 -12.15 -8.22 6.18
CA GLU A 16 -11.16 -7.76 7.12
C GLU A 16 -9.75 -7.91 6.55
N LEU A 17 -8.93 -6.89 6.75
CA LEU A 17 -7.52 -6.93 6.36
C LEU A 17 -6.75 -7.57 7.50
N THR A 18 -6.32 -8.82 7.28
CA THR A 18 -5.75 -9.63 8.36
C THR A 18 -4.23 -9.70 8.36
N ARG A 19 -3.56 -9.04 7.42
CA ARG A 19 -2.11 -9.05 7.37
C ARG A 19 -1.54 -8.21 8.51
N LYS A 20 -0.32 -8.57 8.94
CA LYS A 20 0.37 -7.77 9.95
C LYS A 20 0.79 -6.45 9.33
N LEU A 21 0.34 -5.36 9.91
CA LEU A 21 0.57 -4.02 9.36
C LEU A 21 1.37 -3.18 10.34
N GLU A 22 2.26 -2.36 9.78
CA GLU A 22 3.02 -1.39 10.56
C GLU A 22 2.84 -0.02 9.94
N GLN A 23 2.77 1.01 10.76
CA GLN A 23 2.65 2.37 10.27
C GLN A 23 4.00 2.85 9.78
N ILE A 24 3.99 3.59 8.67
CA ILE A 24 5.21 4.13 8.08
C ILE A 24 4.96 5.56 7.62
N ALA A 25 6.06 6.28 7.40
CA ALA A 25 6.03 7.54 6.69
C ALA A 25 6.39 7.26 5.24
N CYS A 26 5.64 7.81 4.30
CA CYS A 26 5.86 7.54 2.89
C CYS A 26 5.97 8.84 2.10
N GLY A 27 7.02 8.96 1.31
CA GLY A 27 7.13 10.03 0.33
C GLY A 27 6.42 9.60 -0.93
N VAL A 28 5.52 10.42 -1.43
CA VAL A 28 4.63 10.02 -2.50
C VAL A 28 4.42 11.16 -3.49
N TRP A 29 4.32 10.78 -4.76
CA TRP A 29 3.86 11.70 -5.81
C TRP A 29 2.38 11.46 -6.04
N PHE A 30 1.60 12.54 -6.01
CA PHE A 30 0.25 12.53 -6.55
C PHE A 30 0.31 13.28 -7.88
N THR A 31 0.07 12.56 -8.96
CA THR A 31 0.21 13.14 -10.29
C THR A 31 -0.97 14.06 -10.63
N SER A 32 -0.80 14.84 -11.69
CA SER A 32 -1.87 15.73 -12.16
C SER A 32 -3.11 14.96 -12.61
N THR A 33 -2.97 13.68 -12.93
CA THR A 33 -4.10 12.85 -13.33
C THR A 33 -4.66 12.02 -12.18
N GLY A 34 -4.21 12.27 -10.96
CA GLY A 34 -4.76 11.62 -9.78
C GLY A 34 -4.15 10.28 -9.43
N ARG A 35 -3.02 9.93 -10.02
CA ARG A 35 -2.34 8.68 -9.67
C ARG A 35 -1.51 8.88 -8.40
N THR A 36 -1.42 7.82 -7.61
CA THR A 36 -0.60 7.78 -6.40
C THR A 36 0.64 6.95 -6.69
N ILE A 37 1.82 7.55 -6.53
CA ILE A 37 3.08 6.85 -6.83
C ILE A 37 3.98 6.93 -5.60
N PRO A 38 4.09 5.84 -4.81
CA PRO A 38 5.00 5.84 -3.67
C PRO A 38 6.44 5.85 -4.15
N GLN A 39 7.25 6.72 -3.56
CA GLN A 39 8.64 6.92 -3.97
C GLN A 39 9.61 6.33 -2.98
N MET A 40 9.34 6.51 -1.70
CA MET A 40 10.22 6.05 -0.64
C MET A 40 9.40 5.94 0.63
N PHE A 41 9.94 5.22 1.61
CA PHE A 41 9.29 5.21 2.93
C PHE A 41 10.33 5.06 4.03
N LYS A 42 9.90 5.41 5.25
CA LYS A 42 10.70 5.22 6.45
C LYS A 42 9.90 4.37 7.42
N TYR A 43 10.59 3.43 8.04
CA TYR A 43 9.96 2.58 9.03
C TYR A 43 10.86 2.48 10.26
N GLN A 44 10.26 2.12 11.38
CA GLN A 44 10.98 1.96 12.64
C GLN A 44 11.10 0.48 12.94
N ASP A 45 12.32 0.03 13.26
CA ASP A 45 12.52 -1.37 13.58
C ASP A 45 12.19 -1.66 15.05
N GLY A 46 12.39 -2.92 15.47
CA GLY A 46 12.04 -3.34 16.81
C GLY A 46 12.88 -2.68 17.90
N GLU A 47 14.00 -2.06 17.51
CA GLU A 47 14.88 -1.37 18.46
C GLU A 47 14.67 0.13 18.45
N GLY A 48 13.70 0.61 17.69
CA GLY A 48 13.40 2.03 17.61
C GLY A 48 14.22 2.80 16.59
N LEU A 49 15.05 2.13 15.79
CA LEU A 49 15.84 2.80 14.77
C LEU A 49 15.02 3.04 13.52
N ILE A 50 15.23 4.19 12.89
CA ILE A 50 14.53 4.57 11.68
C ILE A 50 15.36 4.17 10.48
N HIS A 51 14.72 3.44 9.56
CA HIS A 51 15.33 3.01 8.31
C HIS A 51 14.61 3.67 7.14
N SER A 52 15.37 3.99 6.10
CA SER A 52 14.81 4.61 4.89
C SER A 52 14.98 3.64 3.72
N ILE A 53 13.89 3.42 3.00
CA ILE A 53 13.91 2.67 1.75
C ILE A 53 13.67 3.68 0.64
N THR A 54 14.69 3.90 -0.19
CA THR A 54 14.68 4.99 -1.16
C THR A 54 14.33 4.55 -2.57
N HIS A 55 14.33 3.25 -2.84
CA HIS A 55 14.00 2.73 -4.15
C HIS A 55 12.89 1.71 -4.01
N ILE A 56 11.72 2.06 -4.51
CA ILE A 56 10.56 1.18 -4.49
C ILE A 56 10.20 0.83 -5.93
N GLN A 57 10.08 -0.46 -6.21
CA GLN A 57 9.56 -0.92 -7.47
C GLN A 57 8.15 -1.44 -7.26
N VAL A 58 7.18 -0.78 -7.90
CA VAL A 58 5.78 -1.17 -7.79
C VAL A 58 5.49 -2.15 -8.92
N GLN A 59 5.11 -3.38 -8.57
CA GLN A 59 4.74 -4.38 -9.56
C GLN A 59 3.25 -4.36 -9.87
N LYS A 60 2.42 -4.02 -8.87
CA LYS A 60 0.98 -4.06 -9.06
C LYS A 60 0.33 -3.06 -8.12
N GLN A 61 -0.70 -2.41 -8.61
CA GLN A 61 -1.50 -1.46 -7.82
C GLN A 61 -2.97 -1.80 -8.00
N SER A 62 -3.71 -1.77 -6.90
CA SER A 62 -5.15 -2.05 -6.91
C SER A 62 -5.86 -1.15 -5.94
N GLU A 63 -7.10 -0.82 -6.25
CA GLU A 63 -7.98 -0.14 -5.30
C GLU A 63 -8.93 -1.17 -4.73
N LYS A 64 -8.98 -1.25 -3.41
CA LYS A 64 -9.77 -2.26 -2.73
C LYS A 64 -10.54 -1.64 -1.57
N TYR A 65 -11.58 -2.34 -1.14
CA TYR A 65 -12.33 -1.97 0.05
C TYR A 65 -12.17 -3.08 1.08
N TYR A 66 -11.74 -2.69 2.27
CA TYR A 66 -11.65 -3.62 3.40
C TYR A 66 -12.60 -3.13 4.47
N CYS A 67 -13.67 -3.90 4.73
CA CYS A 67 -14.74 -3.53 5.66
C CYS A 67 -15.27 -2.13 5.38
N GLY A 68 -15.47 -1.83 4.09
CA GLY A 68 -16.01 -0.55 3.65
C GLY A 68 -15.00 0.57 3.57
N ILE A 69 -13.75 0.35 3.96
CA ILE A 69 -12.72 1.38 3.95
C ILE A 69 -11.97 1.32 2.62
N PRO A 70 -11.94 2.41 1.85
CA PRO A 70 -11.19 2.42 0.60
C PRO A 70 -9.68 2.46 0.89
N ILE A 71 -8.94 1.62 0.21
CA ILE A 71 -7.50 1.48 0.39
C ILE A 71 -6.87 1.25 -0.98
N GLN A 72 -5.74 1.91 -1.23
CA GLN A 72 -4.91 1.61 -2.40
C GLN A 72 -3.81 0.66 -1.96
N GLU A 73 -3.74 -0.48 -2.62
CA GLU A 73 -2.79 -1.54 -2.29
C GLU A 73 -1.73 -1.62 -3.38
N PHE A 74 -0.46 -1.62 -2.96
CA PHE A 74 0.67 -1.67 -3.87
C PHE A 74 1.53 -2.88 -3.53
N CYS A 75 1.71 -3.78 -4.50
CA CYS A 75 2.65 -4.89 -4.36
C CYS A 75 4.00 -4.41 -4.85
N CYS A 76 4.99 -4.42 -3.98
CA CYS A 76 6.26 -3.74 -4.23
C CYS A 76 7.45 -4.62 -3.89
N SER A 77 8.61 -4.19 -4.36
CA SER A 77 9.87 -4.78 -3.97
C SER A 77 10.94 -3.70 -3.87
N THR A 78 12.00 -4.02 -3.16
CA THR A 78 13.20 -3.19 -3.09
C THR A 78 14.40 -4.10 -2.95
N ILE A 79 15.58 -3.57 -3.27
CA ILE A 79 16.84 -4.30 -3.11
C ILE A 79 17.70 -3.51 -2.14
N VAL A 80 18.09 -4.18 -1.06
CA VAL A 80 18.97 -3.61 -0.04
C VAL A 80 20.13 -4.57 0.16
N GLU A 81 21.33 -4.09 -0.02
CA GLU A 81 22.56 -4.90 0.17
C GLU A 81 22.47 -6.20 -0.64
N ASN A 82 22.10 -6.09 -1.90
CA ASN A 82 22.00 -7.20 -2.85
C ASN A 82 20.94 -8.23 -2.48
N GLN A 83 20.01 -7.88 -1.59
CA GLN A 83 18.94 -8.77 -1.21
C GLN A 83 17.60 -8.15 -1.56
N LYS A 84 16.73 -8.95 -2.17
CA LYS A 84 15.42 -8.49 -2.59
C LYS A 84 14.41 -8.71 -1.48
N TYR A 85 13.66 -7.68 -1.17
CA TYR A 85 12.58 -7.72 -0.18
C TYR A 85 11.28 -7.39 -0.88
N GLN A 86 10.25 -8.18 -0.63
CA GLN A 86 8.92 -7.95 -1.14
C GLN A 86 8.02 -7.49 -0.02
N PHE A 87 7.13 -6.57 -0.33
CA PHE A 87 6.23 -6.01 0.66
C PHE A 87 5.02 -5.43 -0.03
N ARG A 88 4.00 -5.12 0.77
CA ARG A 88 2.83 -4.40 0.29
C ARG A 88 2.68 -3.10 1.04
N LEU A 89 2.38 -2.06 0.29
CA LEU A 89 2.07 -0.76 0.86
C LEU A 89 0.57 -0.54 0.77
N TYR A 90 0.00 0.03 1.80
CA TYR A 90 -1.42 0.35 1.89
C TYR A 90 -1.59 1.82 2.16
N TYR A 91 -2.23 2.52 1.24
CA TYR A 91 -2.55 3.93 1.41
C TYR A 91 -4.03 4.07 1.75
N TYR A 92 -4.31 4.79 2.83
CA TYR A 92 -5.66 5.04 3.32
C TYR A 92 -6.05 6.48 2.96
N PRO A 93 -6.78 6.70 1.86
CA PRO A 93 -7.08 8.07 1.42
C PRO A 93 -7.86 8.89 2.45
N GLN A 94 -8.70 8.23 3.23
CA GLN A 94 -9.55 8.94 4.19
C GLN A 94 -8.76 9.57 5.32
N THR A 95 -7.62 8.99 5.67
CA THR A 95 -6.80 9.46 6.77
C THR A 95 -5.40 9.92 6.32
N HIS A 96 -5.08 9.75 5.03
CA HIS A 96 -3.77 10.09 4.46
C HIS A 96 -2.64 9.33 5.14
N CYS A 97 -2.90 8.10 5.58
CA CYS A 97 -1.92 7.30 6.29
C CYS A 97 -1.43 6.16 5.41
N TRP A 98 -0.20 5.73 5.68
CA TRP A 98 0.42 4.61 4.97
C TRP A 98 0.78 3.52 5.96
N LYS A 99 0.62 2.27 5.52
CA LYS A 99 1.03 1.10 6.29
C LYS A 99 1.76 0.14 5.39
N ILE A 100 2.60 -0.70 6.00
CA ILE A 100 3.37 -1.69 5.26
C ILE A 100 3.11 -3.07 5.84
N SER A 101 3.11 -4.06 4.96
CA SER A 101 3.10 -5.46 5.33
C SER A 101 4.25 -6.13 4.60
N TRP A 102 5.22 -6.66 5.35
CA TRP A 102 6.35 -7.36 4.76
C TRP A 102 5.94 -8.77 4.35
N GLU A 103 6.40 -9.20 3.17
CA GLU A 103 6.18 -10.57 2.73
C GLU A 103 7.09 -11.51 3.51
N GLY A 104 6.60 -12.72 3.74
CA GLY A 104 7.40 -13.71 4.45
C GLY A 104 7.26 -13.66 5.97
N GLU A 105 6.39 -12.83 6.46
CA GLU A 105 6.14 -12.78 7.89
C GLU A 105 4.86 -13.47 8.29
#